data_69d872634d715efee837943ed53efce8
#
_entry.id   69d872634d715efee837943ed53efce8
#
_cell.length_a   1.000
_cell.length_b   1.000
_cell.length_c   1.000
_cell.angle_alpha   90.00
_cell.angle_beta   90.00
_cell.angle_gamma   90.00
#
_symmetry.space_group_name_H-M   'P 1'
#
loop_
_entity.id
_entity.type
_entity.pdbx_description
1 polymer ?
#
loop_
_entity_poly.entity_id
_entity_poly.type
_entity_poly.pdbx_seq_one_letter_code
_entity_poly.pdbx_strand_id
1 'polypeptide(L)'
;MSNKSYLSIYAKSFNWAGFFLPKKTYNKCSALYDFCRVADNIADDNEKLEVKEIKFNQFEKDFTQKNFDNPIIKNMWNLIDEFKISVKIIEDLLDGIRSDIKEKVILNSKKDLLIYSYRVAGTVGLMMAKILKVDKKSSLKSAIDLGVAMQLTNISRDVIEDSKINRFYINNNFEEISS
;
A
#
# COMPACT_ATOMS: atom_id res chain seq x y z
N MET A 1 -26.07 10.37 0.05
CA MET A 1 -24.95 10.96 -0.69
C MET A 1 -23.99 9.82 -1.01
N SER A 2 -23.70 9.56 -2.29
CA SER A 2 -22.77 8.51 -2.71
C SER A 2 -21.37 8.96 -2.28
N ASN A 3 -20.78 8.30 -1.26
CA ASN A 3 -19.38 8.48 -0.94
C ASN A 3 -18.57 8.06 -2.17
N LYS A 4 -17.98 9.03 -2.86
CA LYS A 4 -17.02 8.76 -3.94
C LYS A 4 -15.84 8.04 -3.33
N SER A 5 -15.46 6.87 -3.87
CA SER A 5 -14.28 6.13 -3.39
C SER A 5 -13.00 6.90 -3.70
N TYR A 6 -11.97 6.74 -2.88
CA TYR A 6 -10.65 7.33 -3.12
C TYR A 6 -10.07 6.92 -4.48
N LEU A 7 -10.37 5.69 -4.94
CA LEU A 7 -9.98 5.21 -6.27
C LEU A 7 -10.47 6.16 -7.39
N SER A 8 -11.72 6.61 -7.31
CA SER A 8 -12.31 7.50 -8.33
C SER A 8 -11.74 8.92 -8.32
N ILE A 9 -11.16 9.34 -7.19
CA ILE A 9 -10.65 10.71 -6.99
C ILE A 9 -9.15 10.78 -7.33
N TYR A 10 -8.34 9.83 -6.83
CA TYR A 10 -6.88 9.92 -6.85
C TYR A 10 -6.21 9.01 -7.88
N ALA A 11 -6.83 7.91 -8.29
CA ALA A 11 -6.23 6.93 -9.19
C ALA A 11 -6.93 6.88 -10.55
N LYS A 12 -6.85 7.96 -11.33
CA LYS A 12 -7.58 8.10 -12.62
C LYS A 12 -7.33 6.93 -13.58
N SER A 13 -6.07 6.48 -13.73
CA SER A 13 -5.71 5.35 -14.61
C SER A 13 -6.30 4.02 -14.12
N PHE A 14 -6.21 3.74 -12.81
CA PHE A 14 -6.83 2.54 -12.23
C PHE A 14 -8.34 2.60 -12.25
N ASN A 15 -8.92 3.79 -12.03
CA ASN A 15 -10.37 3.98 -12.14
C ASN A 15 -10.85 3.71 -13.58
N TRP A 16 -10.12 4.19 -14.58
CA TRP A 16 -10.44 3.94 -16.00
C TRP A 16 -10.33 2.44 -16.33
N ALA A 17 -9.24 1.78 -15.92
CA ALA A 17 -9.10 0.33 -16.07
C ALA A 17 -10.21 -0.45 -15.35
N GLY A 18 -10.60 0.03 -14.16
CA GLY A 18 -11.68 -0.55 -13.36
C GLY A 18 -13.06 -0.47 -14.01
N PHE A 19 -13.26 0.46 -14.95
CA PHE A 19 -14.53 0.60 -15.69
C PHE A 19 -14.89 -0.67 -16.48
N PHE A 20 -13.89 -1.46 -16.90
CA PHE A 20 -14.09 -2.73 -17.61
C PHE A 20 -14.38 -3.91 -16.68
N LEU A 21 -14.30 -3.72 -15.35
CA LEU A 21 -14.59 -4.76 -14.38
C LEU A 21 -16.10 -4.82 -14.07
N PRO A 22 -16.66 -6.02 -13.80
CA PRO A 22 -18.00 -6.11 -13.22
C PRO A 22 -18.09 -5.25 -11.95
N LYS A 23 -19.20 -4.51 -11.79
CA LYS A 23 -19.40 -3.56 -10.68
C LYS A 23 -19.07 -4.14 -9.30
N LYS A 24 -19.40 -5.41 -9.06
CA LYS A 24 -19.08 -6.11 -7.79
C LYS A 24 -17.57 -6.25 -7.58
N THR A 25 -16.83 -6.59 -8.62
CA THR A 25 -15.37 -6.70 -8.58
C THR A 25 -14.71 -5.33 -8.40
N TYR A 26 -15.18 -4.33 -9.16
CA TYR A 26 -14.72 -2.95 -9.02
C TYR A 26 -14.86 -2.45 -7.58
N ASN A 27 -16.02 -2.64 -6.95
CA ASN A 27 -16.24 -2.21 -5.56
C ASN A 27 -15.26 -2.87 -4.57
N LYS A 28 -14.87 -4.12 -4.82
CA LYS A 28 -13.89 -4.84 -3.98
C LYS A 28 -12.47 -4.30 -4.17
N CYS A 29 -12.07 -4.06 -5.42
CA CYS A 29 -10.80 -3.41 -5.72
C CYS A 29 -10.73 -2.00 -5.12
N SER A 30 -11.85 -1.26 -5.18
CA SER A 30 -11.98 0.05 -4.56
C SER A 30 -11.84 0.00 -3.04
N ALA A 31 -12.44 -1.00 -2.38
CA ALA A 31 -12.32 -1.16 -0.93
C ALA A 31 -10.87 -1.44 -0.48
N LEU A 32 -10.12 -2.25 -1.24
CA LEU A 32 -8.70 -2.44 -1.01
C LEU A 32 -7.93 -1.12 -1.19
N TYR A 33 -8.20 -0.40 -2.28
CA TYR A 33 -7.55 0.88 -2.53
C TYR A 33 -7.84 1.91 -1.44
N ASP A 34 -9.10 1.99 -0.98
CA ASP A 34 -9.51 2.92 0.08
C ASP A 34 -8.77 2.62 1.40
N PHE A 35 -8.57 1.33 1.74
CA PHE A 35 -7.77 0.94 2.91
C PHE A 35 -6.31 1.40 2.79
N CYS A 36 -5.65 1.08 1.67
CA CYS A 36 -4.27 1.50 1.41
C CYS A 36 -4.15 3.03 1.48
N ARG A 37 -5.06 3.75 0.81
CA ARG A 37 -5.02 5.21 0.72
C ARG A 37 -5.24 5.91 2.06
N VAL A 38 -6.09 5.36 2.93
CA VAL A 38 -6.28 5.91 4.29
C VAL A 38 -5.00 5.75 5.10
N ALA A 39 -4.35 4.57 5.05
CA ALA A 39 -3.08 4.34 5.73
C ALA A 39 -1.97 5.27 5.19
N ASP A 40 -1.83 5.38 3.87
CA ASP A 40 -0.87 6.30 3.21
C ASP A 40 -1.12 7.75 3.61
N ASN A 41 -2.38 8.22 3.59
CA ASN A 41 -2.71 9.59 3.95
C ASN A 41 -2.27 9.95 5.37
N ILE A 42 -2.31 9.00 6.33
CA ILE A 42 -1.83 9.24 7.69
C ILE A 42 -0.31 9.47 7.68
N ALA A 43 0.44 8.71 6.88
CA ALA A 43 1.89 8.85 6.78
C ALA A 43 2.32 10.12 6.01
N ASP A 44 1.50 10.53 5.03
CA ASP A 44 1.80 11.67 4.14
C ASP A 44 1.26 13.01 4.65
N ASP A 45 0.46 13.01 5.75
CA ASP A 45 -0.11 14.24 6.31
C ASP A 45 1.00 15.25 6.70
N ASN A 46 0.71 16.55 6.59
CA ASN A 46 1.64 17.63 7.01
C ASN A 46 1.64 17.87 8.53
N GLU A 47 1.14 16.93 9.32
CA GLU A 47 1.12 17.02 10.77
C GLU A 47 2.46 16.66 11.40
N LYS A 48 2.62 17.00 12.69
CA LYS A 48 3.78 16.62 13.48
C LYS A 48 3.91 15.10 13.58
N LEU A 49 5.16 14.62 13.67
CA LEU A 49 5.47 13.20 13.71
C LEU A 49 4.67 12.46 14.80
N GLU A 50 4.61 13.00 16.01
CA GLU A 50 3.89 12.39 17.13
C GLU A 50 2.39 12.22 16.85
N VAL A 51 1.78 13.16 16.11
CA VAL A 51 0.37 13.08 15.74
C VAL A 51 0.15 11.99 14.69
N LYS A 52 1.04 11.88 13.70
CA LYS A 52 1.02 10.80 12.70
C LYS A 52 1.16 9.43 13.37
N GLU A 53 2.10 9.27 14.31
CA GLU A 53 2.30 8.05 15.07
C GLU A 53 1.07 7.65 15.87
N ILE A 54 0.43 8.60 16.56
CA ILE A 54 -0.81 8.34 17.30
C ILE A 54 -1.92 7.89 16.37
N LYS A 55 -2.13 8.58 15.25
CA LYS A 55 -3.17 8.24 14.26
C LYS A 55 -2.92 6.86 13.64
N PHE A 56 -1.67 6.57 13.29
CA PHE A 56 -1.30 5.29 12.68
C PHE A 56 -1.44 4.14 13.66
N ASN A 57 -0.99 4.32 14.92
CA ASN A 57 -1.19 3.35 16.00
C ASN A 57 -2.68 3.06 16.23
N GLN A 58 -3.53 4.09 16.18
CA GLN A 58 -4.98 3.91 16.30
C GLN A 58 -5.55 3.13 15.12
N PHE A 59 -5.11 3.42 13.89
CA PHE A 59 -5.54 2.71 12.68
C PHE A 59 -5.15 1.22 12.73
N GLU A 60 -3.92 0.89 13.14
CA GLU A 60 -3.48 -0.50 13.33
C GLU A 60 -4.24 -1.21 14.45
N LYS A 61 -4.49 -0.51 15.55
CA LYS A 61 -5.30 -1.03 16.65
C LYS A 61 -6.73 -1.34 16.19
N ASP A 62 -7.37 -0.43 15.46
CA ASP A 62 -8.69 -0.64 14.86
C ASP A 62 -8.71 -1.86 13.95
N PHE A 63 -7.67 -2.02 13.12
CA PHE A 63 -7.53 -3.19 12.25
C PHE A 63 -7.37 -4.49 13.07
N THR A 64 -6.44 -4.53 14.02
CA THR A 64 -6.13 -5.71 14.82
C THR A 64 -7.32 -6.14 15.70
N GLN A 65 -8.03 -5.16 16.29
CA GLN A 65 -9.20 -5.40 17.16
C GLN A 65 -10.50 -5.57 16.38
N LYS A 66 -10.47 -5.51 15.03
CA LYS A 66 -11.65 -5.63 14.17
C LYS A 66 -12.72 -4.58 14.52
N ASN A 67 -12.31 -3.33 14.66
CA ASN A 67 -13.25 -2.24 14.91
C ASN A 67 -14.15 -2.00 13.68
N PHE A 68 -15.26 -2.69 13.62
CA PHE A 68 -16.19 -2.65 12.47
C PHE A 68 -17.10 -1.40 12.46
N ASP A 69 -16.99 -0.53 13.44
CA ASP A 69 -17.59 0.81 13.38
C ASP A 69 -16.85 1.68 12.35
N ASN A 70 -15.57 1.38 12.10
CA ASN A 70 -14.82 1.97 11.00
C ASN A 70 -15.12 1.21 9.69
N PRO A 71 -15.80 1.83 8.71
CA PRO A 71 -16.18 1.16 7.47
C PRO A 71 -14.98 0.71 6.62
N ILE A 72 -13.83 1.40 6.69
CA ILE A 72 -12.60 1.03 5.97
C ILE A 72 -12.08 -0.30 6.51
N ILE A 73 -12.00 -0.43 7.84
CA ILE A 73 -11.56 -1.65 8.52
C ILE A 73 -12.52 -2.80 8.23
N LYS A 74 -13.83 -2.56 8.37
CA LYS A 74 -14.88 -3.55 8.07
C LYS A 74 -14.77 -4.08 6.64
N ASN A 75 -14.62 -3.19 5.66
CA ASN A 75 -14.51 -3.58 4.26
C ASN A 75 -13.25 -4.40 4.00
N MET A 76 -12.12 -4.03 4.61
CA MET A 76 -10.87 -4.79 4.48
C MET A 76 -11.01 -6.21 5.08
N TRP A 77 -11.61 -6.35 6.25
CA TRP A 77 -11.88 -7.66 6.84
C TRP A 77 -12.83 -8.52 6.00
N ASN A 78 -13.84 -7.92 5.36
CA ASN A 78 -14.70 -8.63 4.41
C ASN A 78 -13.89 -9.19 3.21
N LEU A 79 -12.89 -8.43 2.71
CA LEU A 79 -12.00 -8.90 1.64
C LEU A 79 -11.10 -10.06 2.13
N ILE A 80 -10.53 -9.93 3.33
CA ILE A 80 -9.71 -10.96 3.98
C ILE A 80 -10.49 -12.29 4.03
N ASP A 81 -11.71 -12.24 4.53
CA ASP A 81 -12.53 -13.43 4.72
C ASP A 81 -13.00 -14.03 3.39
N GLU A 82 -13.44 -13.20 2.45
CA GLU A 82 -13.95 -13.65 1.15
C GLU A 82 -12.86 -14.26 0.26
N PHE A 83 -11.68 -13.62 0.21
CA PHE A 83 -10.60 -14.01 -0.71
C PHE A 83 -9.47 -14.78 -0.03
N LYS A 84 -9.64 -15.13 1.25
CA LYS A 84 -8.64 -15.87 2.04
C LYS A 84 -7.26 -15.16 1.96
N ILE A 85 -7.28 -13.84 2.11
CA ILE A 85 -6.05 -13.05 2.18
C ILE A 85 -5.42 -13.29 3.55
N SER A 86 -4.13 -13.60 3.58
CA SER A 86 -3.41 -13.73 4.87
C SER A 86 -3.29 -12.36 5.54
N VAL A 87 -3.64 -12.28 6.82
CA VAL A 87 -3.48 -11.06 7.63
C VAL A 87 -2.02 -10.58 7.61
N LYS A 88 -1.05 -11.51 7.54
CA LYS A 88 0.37 -11.17 7.43
C LYS A 88 0.70 -10.27 6.23
N ILE A 89 -0.03 -10.38 5.12
CA ILE A 89 0.18 -9.52 3.94
C ILE A 89 -0.22 -8.06 4.26
N ILE A 90 -1.29 -7.88 5.05
CA ILE A 90 -1.73 -6.55 5.48
C ILE A 90 -0.77 -5.98 6.54
N GLU A 91 -0.29 -6.81 7.45
CA GLU A 91 0.73 -6.41 8.42
C GLU A 91 2.01 -5.96 7.70
N ASP A 92 2.48 -6.71 6.69
CA ASP A 92 3.64 -6.32 5.88
C ASP A 92 3.42 -4.97 5.16
N LEU A 93 2.20 -4.72 4.65
CA LEU A 93 1.84 -3.42 4.07
C LEU A 93 1.91 -2.31 5.11
N LEU A 94 1.27 -2.49 6.27
CA LEU A 94 1.25 -1.49 7.33
C LEU A 94 2.66 -1.21 7.88
N ASP A 95 3.50 -2.25 8.04
CA ASP A 95 4.92 -2.10 8.38
C ASP A 95 5.68 -1.23 7.36
N GLY A 96 5.37 -1.43 6.06
CA GLY A 96 5.97 -0.62 4.99
C GLY A 96 5.58 0.84 5.10
N ILE A 97 4.28 1.14 5.24
CA ILE A 97 3.76 2.51 5.37
C ILE A 97 4.26 3.16 6.67
N ARG A 98 4.27 2.42 7.78
CA ARG A 98 4.83 2.90 9.06
C ARG A 98 6.28 3.34 8.93
N SER A 99 7.07 2.69 8.07
CA SER A 99 8.48 3.06 7.88
C SER A 99 8.67 4.46 7.32
N ASP A 100 7.63 5.06 6.73
CA ASP A 100 7.62 6.44 6.21
C ASP A 100 7.23 7.48 7.28
N ILE A 101 6.76 7.04 8.45
CA ILE A 101 6.45 7.92 9.60
C ILE A 101 7.72 8.13 10.40
N LYS A 102 8.62 8.96 9.86
CA LYS A 102 9.90 9.33 10.47
C LYS A 102 10.27 10.75 10.03
N GLU A 103 11.08 11.43 10.84
CA GLU A 103 11.64 12.73 10.46
C GLU A 103 12.50 12.64 9.19
N LYS A 104 13.18 11.52 9.03
CA LYS A 104 14.00 11.23 7.85
C LYS A 104 13.94 9.74 7.51
N VAL A 105 13.62 9.43 6.27
CA VAL A 105 13.60 8.07 5.72
C VAL A 105 14.84 7.89 4.84
N ILE A 106 15.66 6.91 5.15
CA ILE A 106 16.83 6.53 4.33
C ILE A 106 16.83 5.02 4.18
N LEU A 107 16.88 4.54 2.94
CA LEU A 107 17.15 3.14 2.64
C LEU A 107 18.65 2.99 2.35
N ASN A 108 19.31 2.06 3.04
CA ASN A 108 20.76 1.96 3.01
C ASN A 108 21.27 0.95 1.96
N SER A 109 20.39 0.10 1.43
CA SER A 109 20.79 -0.95 0.49
C SER A 109 19.72 -1.21 -0.57
N LYS A 110 20.11 -1.83 -1.69
CA LYS A 110 19.19 -2.35 -2.70
C LYS A 110 18.20 -3.34 -2.10
N LYS A 111 18.64 -4.12 -1.10
CA LYS A 111 17.78 -5.07 -0.37
C LYS A 111 16.68 -4.33 0.40
N ASP A 112 17.02 -3.25 1.11
CA ASP A 112 16.02 -2.44 1.83
C ASP A 112 15.02 -1.83 0.88
N LEU A 113 15.49 -1.32 -0.28
CA LEU A 113 14.62 -0.79 -1.33
C LEU A 113 13.64 -1.84 -1.87
N LEU A 114 14.11 -3.06 -2.11
CA LEU A 114 13.25 -4.15 -2.59
C LEU A 114 12.26 -4.60 -1.51
N ILE A 115 12.68 -4.69 -0.25
CA ILE A 115 11.80 -5.03 0.88
C ILE A 115 10.73 -3.95 1.05
N TYR A 116 11.11 -2.68 1.03
CA TYR A 116 10.17 -1.56 1.10
C TYR A 116 9.17 -1.61 -0.05
N SER A 117 9.65 -1.73 -1.30
CA SER A 117 8.79 -1.79 -2.48
C SER A 117 7.84 -2.99 -2.46
N TYR A 118 8.30 -4.15 -1.97
CA TYR A 118 7.43 -5.29 -1.72
C TYR A 118 6.34 -4.94 -0.71
N ARG A 119 6.71 -4.37 0.44
CA ARG A 119 5.79 -4.07 1.53
C ARG A 119 4.68 -3.11 1.09
N VAL A 120 5.03 -1.97 0.45
CA VAL A 120 4.05 -0.92 0.12
C VAL A 120 3.30 -1.16 -1.20
N ALA A 121 3.81 -2.01 -2.11
CA ALA A 121 3.20 -2.21 -3.42
C ALA A 121 3.10 -3.68 -3.87
N GLY A 122 4.10 -4.51 -3.60
CA GLY A 122 4.04 -5.95 -3.92
C GLY A 122 2.90 -6.64 -3.18
N THR A 123 2.68 -6.31 -1.91
CA THR A 123 1.53 -6.80 -1.11
C THR A 123 0.20 -6.39 -1.71
N VAL A 124 0.09 -5.14 -2.20
CA VAL A 124 -1.12 -4.62 -2.87
C VAL A 124 -1.36 -5.38 -4.18
N GLY A 125 -0.31 -5.61 -4.98
CA GLY A 125 -0.39 -6.42 -6.20
C GLY A 125 -0.91 -7.83 -5.91
N LEU A 126 -0.40 -8.49 -4.87
CA LEU A 126 -0.84 -9.82 -4.44
C LEU A 126 -2.30 -9.83 -3.99
N MET A 127 -2.71 -8.86 -3.17
CA MET A 127 -4.10 -8.75 -2.71
C MET A 127 -5.06 -8.47 -3.87
N MET A 128 -4.69 -7.59 -4.79
CA MET A 128 -5.46 -7.29 -5.99
C MET A 128 -5.66 -8.53 -6.86
N ALA A 129 -4.60 -9.32 -7.10
CA ALA A 129 -4.67 -10.56 -7.86
C ALA A 129 -5.64 -11.56 -7.22
N LYS A 130 -5.62 -11.69 -5.87
CA LYS A 130 -6.58 -12.54 -5.16
C LYS A 130 -8.03 -12.07 -5.33
N ILE A 131 -8.30 -10.77 -5.26
CA ILE A 131 -9.64 -10.19 -5.51
C ILE A 131 -10.09 -10.49 -6.93
N LEU A 132 -9.18 -10.48 -7.90
CA LEU A 132 -9.41 -10.85 -9.29
C LEU A 132 -9.48 -12.36 -9.51
N LYS A 133 -9.43 -13.17 -8.43
CA LYS A 133 -9.52 -14.64 -8.44
C LYS A 133 -8.40 -15.32 -9.22
N VAL A 134 -7.20 -14.78 -9.11
CA VAL A 134 -5.99 -15.39 -9.66
C VAL A 134 -5.46 -16.39 -8.64
N ASP A 135 -5.41 -17.69 -9.01
CA ASP A 135 -4.97 -18.78 -8.13
C ASP A 135 -3.61 -19.36 -8.53
N LYS A 136 -3.19 -19.17 -9.79
CA LYS A 136 -1.93 -19.73 -10.28
C LYS A 136 -0.74 -19.05 -9.58
N LYS A 137 0.07 -19.85 -8.90
CA LYS A 137 1.22 -19.38 -8.10
C LYS A 137 2.19 -18.48 -8.89
N SER A 138 2.48 -18.82 -10.16
CA SER A 138 3.31 -17.99 -11.04
C SER A 138 2.69 -16.62 -11.30
N SER A 139 1.38 -16.55 -11.51
CA SER A 139 0.67 -15.28 -11.75
C SER A 139 0.58 -14.41 -10.49
N LEU A 140 0.45 -15.03 -9.30
CA LEU A 140 0.53 -14.32 -8.03
C LEU A 140 1.93 -13.70 -7.84
N LYS A 141 3.00 -14.45 -8.19
CA LYS A 141 4.36 -13.92 -8.18
C LYS A 141 4.50 -12.73 -9.14
N SER A 142 4.03 -12.86 -10.37
CA SER A 142 4.06 -11.76 -11.34
C SER A 142 3.28 -10.52 -10.88
N ALA A 143 2.20 -10.70 -10.13
CA ALA A 143 1.45 -9.57 -9.54
C ALA A 143 2.26 -8.84 -8.46
N ILE A 144 3.03 -9.57 -7.65
CA ILE A 144 3.99 -8.99 -6.70
C ILE A 144 5.06 -8.22 -7.44
N ASP A 145 5.70 -8.87 -8.45
CA ASP A 145 6.78 -8.28 -9.24
C ASP A 145 6.30 -6.98 -9.95
N LEU A 146 5.06 -6.97 -10.47
CA LEU A 146 4.46 -5.77 -11.05
C LEU A 146 4.28 -4.66 -10.02
N GLY A 147 3.79 -4.97 -8.83
CA GLY A 147 3.65 -3.99 -7.75
C GLY A 147 5.01 -3.38 -7.37
N VAL A 148 6.03 -4.23 -7.18
CA VAL A 148 7.41 -3.78 -6.89
C VAL A 148 7.94 -2.89 -8.03
N ALA A 149 7.78 -3.29 -9.30
CA ALA A 149 8.24 -2.51 -10.44
C ALA A 149 7.55 -1.14 -10.53
N MET A 150 6.25 -1.08 -10.24
CA MET A 150 5.51 0.19 -10.19
C MET A 150 6.05 1.11 -9.08
N GLN A 151 6.35 0.56 -7.91
CA GLN A 151 6.91 1.36 -6.80
C GLN A 151 8.32 1.86 -7.11
N LEU A 152 9.17 1.03 -7.69
CA LEU A 152 10.50 1.46 -8.14
C LEU A 152 10.43 2.57 -9.19
N THR A 153 9.43 2.52 -10.08
CA THR A 153 9.17 3.57 -11.07
C THR A 153 8.72 4.86 -10.39
N ASN A 154 7.83 4.79 -9.40
CA ASN A 154 7.41 5.96 -8.63
C ASN A 154 8.60 6.60 -7.89
N ILE A 155 9.37 5.80 -7.16
CA ILE A 155 10.57 6.27 -6.46
C ILE A 155 11.56 6.94 -7.42
N SER A 156 11.78 6.36 -8.60
CA SER A 156 12.70 6.92 -9.60
C SER A 156 12.19 8.22 -10.20
N ARG A 157 10.87 8.37 -10.36
CA ARG A 157 10.24 9.59 -10.87
C ARG A 157 10.27 10.71 -9.84
N ASP A 158 10.03 10.39 -8.57
CA ASP A 158 9.69 11.35 -7.53
C ASP A 158 10.89 11.69 -6.59
N VAL A 159 12.14 11.33 -6.99
CA VAL A 159 13.38 11.53 -6.19
C VAL A 159 13.52 12.95 -5.64
N ILE A 160 13.22 13.97 -6.46
CA ILE A 160 13.35 15.37 -6.05
C ILE A 160 12.21 15.75 -5.07
N GLU A 161 10.99 15.33 -5.34
CA GLU A 161 9.83 15.58 -4.50
C GLU A 161 9.98 14.90 -3.13
N ASP A 162 10.39 13.63 -3.12
CA ASP A 162 10.64 12.84 -1.92
C ASP A 162 11.75 13.47 -1.06
N SER A 163 12.81 13.99 -1.68
CA SER A 163 13.90 14.65 -0.95
C SER A 163 13.45 15.88 -0.19
N LYS A 164 12.46 16.63 -0.70
CA LYS A 164 11.90 17.82 -0.04
C LYS A 164 11.17 17.51 1.26
N ILE A 165 10.70 16.28 1.41
CA ILE A 165 10.03 15.77 2.61
C ILE A 165 10.92 14.79 3.40
N ASN A 166 12.23 14.89 3.22
CA ASN A 166 13.25 14.08 3.90
C ASN A 166 13.12 12.56 3.63
N ARG A 167 12.62 12.16 2.46
CA ARG A 167 12.57 10.75 2.03
C ARG A 167 13.64 10.47 0.98
N PHE A 168 14.57 9.58 1.28
CA PHE A 168 15.71 9.22 0.45
C PHE A 168 15.71 7.71 0.22
N TYR A 169 14.85 7.25 -0.70
CA TYR A 169 14.71 5.84 -1.05
C TYR A 169 15.86 5.35 -1.94
N ILE A 170 16.50 6.27 -2.70
CA ILE A 170 17.70 6.00 -3.49
C ILE A 170 18.81 6.87 -2.92
N ASN A 171 19.94 6.24 -2.57
CA ASN A 171 21.10 6.94 -2.06
C ASN A 171 22.37 6.44 -2.79
N ASN A 172 23.40 7.28 -2.91
CA ASN A 172 24.63 6.98 -3.63
C ASN A 172 25.48 5.89 -2.96
N ASN A 173 25.15 5.48 -1.74
CA ASN A 173 25.89 4.51 -0.94
C ASN A 173 25.25 3.11 -0.97
N PHE A 174 24.43 2.79 -1.96
CA PHE A 174 23.93 1.43 -2.10
C PHE A 174 25.11 0.47 -2.29
N GLU A 175 25.43 -0.31 -1.26
CA GLU A 175 26.38 -1.41 -1.38
C GLU A 175 25.92 -2.34 -2.50
N GLU A 176 26.83 -2.65 -3.41
CA GLU A 176 26.59 -3.69 -4.40
C GLU A 176 26.35 -4.99 -3.65
N ILE A 177 25.23 -5.65 -3.95
CA ILE A 177 25.02 -7.01 -3.45
C ILE A 177 26.11 -7.83 -4.11
N SER A 178 27.16 -8.13 -3.34
CA SER A 178 28.20 -9.07 -3.78
C SER A 178 27.50 -10.39 -4.07
N SER A 179 27.54 -10.76 -5.33
CA SER A 179 27.05 -12.01 -5.91
C SER A 179 27.65 -13.25 -5.26
#